data_3f5a06139e0e61dc2828c17d31bf4a5b
#
_entry.id   3f5a06139e0e61dc2828c17d31bf4a5b
#
_cell.length_a   1.000
_cell.length_b   1.000
_cell.length_c   1.000
_cell.angle_alpha   90.00
_cell.angle_beta   90.00
_cell.angle_gamma   90.00
#
_symmetry.space_group_name_H-M   'P 1'
#
loop_
_entity.id
_entity.type
_entity.pdbx_description
1 polymer ?
#
loop_
_entity_poly.entity_id
_entity_poly.type
_entity_poly.pdbx_seq_one_letter_code
_entity_poly.pdbx_strand_id
1 'polypeptide(L)'
;SDLLSLNSDTRINPFDLPRVIDTEEADDALRANLVTLHGLFRLMLGGSQMTSTGQMMAGLTPAEEADLDQGLIDTYARAGITSDPLTHNSMPPTIADLYDTLLHMGGTGPQLAQRLRKYTTGTFAGIFSQQSNIDINNNMVVFNIRDLEDELRPVAMYIVLSHIWNITRSNQKKRMLIVDEAWQLMKYDDSANFLFSLAKRARKYQLGLTTITQDVEDFMGSKMGRAIVANSSMQLLLKQSSSAVDVLADVFKLTEEERKRLANFPVGQGLFFAGQNHVHIQIIASQTEQGLVTTGANAAALQQAAPQPTPTEQPTPTSPGYMSPGEYGV
;
A
#
# COMPACT_ATOMS: atom_id res chain seq x y z
N SER A 1 -2.10 -14.64 -8.08
CA SER A 1 -2.22 -13.29 -7.48
C SER A 1 -3.37 -13.33 -6.51
N ASP A 2 -3.10 -12.96 -5.27
CA ASP A 2 -4.14 -12.88 -4.26
C ASP A 2 -4.65 -11.46 -4.19
N LEU A 3 -5.95 -11.29 -4.35
CA LEU A 3 -6.66 -10.05 -4.10
C LEU A 3 -7.12 -10.10 -2.63
N LEU A 4 -6.51 -9.28 -1.79
CA LEU A 4 -6.84 -9.15 -0.39
C LEU A 4 -7.75 -7.93 -0.20
N SER A 5 -9.04 -8.15 -0.02
CA SER A 5 -9.98 -7.08 0.34
C SER A 5 -10.00 -6.91 1.85
N LEU A 6 -9.69 -5.71 2.33
CA LEU A 6 -9.78 -5.34 3.75
C LEU A 6 -11.26 -5.08 4.12
N ASN A 7 -12.11 -6.10 4.06
CA ASN A 7 -13.54 -5.91 4.32
C ASN A 7 -14.12 -6.82 5.39
N SER A 8 -13.78 -8.01 5.60
CA SER A 8 -14.29 -8.86 6.71
C SER A 8 -13.41 -10.07 7.00
N ASP A 9 -12.77 -10.60 5.95
CA ASP A 9 -12.05 -11.88 6.08
C ASP A 9 -10.54 -11.68 6.13
N THR A 10 -10.03 -10.53 5.65
CA THR A 10 -8.61 -10.20 5.62
C THR A 10 -8.26 -9.21 6.73
N ARG A 11 -7.38 -9.61 7.61
CA ARG A 11 -7.04 -8.87 8.83
C ARG A 11 -5.54 -8.69 8.95
N ILE A 12 -5.14 -7.49 9.35
CA ILE A 12 -3.76 -7.14 9.66
C ILE A 12 -3.73 -6.57 11.07
N ASN A 13 -2.99 -7.23 11.94
CA ASN A 13 -2.73 -6.73 13.28
C ASN A 13 -1.56 -5.73 13.22
N PRO A 14 -1.75 -4.45 13.53
CA PRO A 14 -0.65 -3.49 13.50
C PRO A 14 0.42 -3.75 14.58
N PHE A 15 0.11 -4.56 15.57
CA PHE A 15 1.05 -4.94 16.63
C PHE A 15 2.01 -6.07 16.22
N ASP A 16 1.88 -6.65 15.04
CA ASP A 16 2.78 -7.68 14.57
C ASP A 16 4.22 -7.18 14.52
N LEU A 17 5.12 -7.93 15.14
CA LEU A 17 6.55 -7.63 15.10
C LEU A 17 7.21 -8.34 13.90
N PRO A 18 8.24 -7.73 13.29
CA PRO A 18 9.03 -8.43 12.30
C PRO A 18 9.73 -9.63 12.96
N ARG A 19 9.70 -10.79 12.30
CA ARG A 19 10.51 -11.94 12.74
C ARG A 19 11.97 -11.63 12.46
N VAL A 20 12.72 -11.29 13.49
CA VAL A 20 14.13 -10.93 13.38
C VAL A 20 14.96 -12.17 13.65
N ILE A 21 15.93 -12.44 12.77
CA ILE A 21 16.84 -13.60 12.86
C ILE A 21 18.09 -13.23 13.67
N ASP A 22 18.44 -11.94 13.71
CA ASP A 22 19.63 -11.42 14.40
C ASP A 22 19.25 -10.66 15.66
N THR A 23 19.96 -10.96 16.76
CA THR A 23 19.67 -10.38 18.09
C THR A 23 19.94 -8.90 18.19
N GLU A 24 20.90 -8.33 17.43
CA GLU A 24 21.18 -6.88 17.44
C GLU A 24 20.08 -6.07 16.73
N GLU A 25 19.46 -6.63 15.67
CA GLU A 25 18.33 -5.98 15.00
C GLU A 25 17.00 -6.16 15.77
N ALA A 26 16.91 -7.11 16.67
CA ALA A 26 15.68 -7.43 17.40
C ALA A 26 15.35 -6.40 18.51
N ASP A 27 16.35 -5.89 19.19
CA ASP A 27 16.17 -4.85 20.24
C ASP A 27 15.62 -3.55 19.61
N ASP A 28 16.04 -3.23 18.38
CA ASP A 28 15.50 -2.12 17.59
C ASP A 28 14.10 -2.41 17.00
N ALA A 29 13.68 -3.67 16.90
CA ALA A 29 12.44 -4.05 16.23
C ALA A 29 11.20 -3.61 17.02
N LEU A 30 11.15 -3.89 18.33
CA LEU A 30 10.05 -3.47 19.19
C LEU A 30 9.96 -1.95 19.24
N ARG A 31 11.09 -1.26 19.46
CA ARG A 31 11.15 0.19 19.51
C ARG A 31 10.69 0.82 18.19
N ALA A 32 11.14 0.29 17.06
CA ALA A 32 10.72 0.77 15.75
C ALA A 32 9.23 0.56 15.49
N ASN A 33 8.67 -0.56 16.00
CA ASN A 33 7.25 -0.82 15.88
C ASN A 33 6.43 0.10 16.80
N LEU A 34 6.89 0.37 18.02
CA LEU A 34 6.26 1.34 18.93
C LEU A 34 6.17 2.73 18.29
N VAL A 35 7.24 3.21 17.65
CA VAL A 35 7.23 4.47 16.90
C VAL A 35 6.21 4.44 15.75
N THR A 36 6.12 3.31 15.04
CA THR A 36 5.15 3.13 13.95
C THR A 36 3.72 3.12 14.49
N LEU A 37 3.47 2.40 15.57
CA LEU A 37 2.16 2.36 16.24
C LEU A 37 1.76 3.72 16.80
N HIS A 38 2.69 4.46 17.39
CA HIS A 38 2.42 5.81 17.86
C HIS A 38 1.89 6.70 16.72
N GLY A 39 2.56 6.69 15.57
CA GLY A 39 2.08 7.40 14.38
C GLY A 39 0.71 6.92 13.88
N LEU A 40 0.47 5.59 13.87
CA LEU A 40 -0.82 5.02 13.51
C LEU A 40 -1.94 5.50 14.46
N PHE A 41 -1.71 5.41 15.77
CA PHE A 41 -2.74 5.78 16.74
C PHE A 41 -2.97 7.29 16.80
N ARG A 42 -1.95 8.10 16.56
CA ARG A 42 -2.16 9.55 16.33
C ARG A 42 -3.08 9.79 15.14
N LEU A 43 -2.89 9.08 14.03
CA LEU A 43 -3.76 9.16 12.87
C LEU A 43 -5.21 8.73 13.20
N MET A 44 -5.38 7.62 13.93
CA MET A 44 -6.69 7.08 14.33
C MET A 44 -7.42 7.96 15.35
N LEU A 45 -6.69 8.61 16.25
CA LEU A 45 -7.23 9.44 17.31
C LEU A 45 -7.47 10.90 16.92
N GLY A 46 -7.29 11.23 15.65
CA GLY A 46 -7.48 12.58 15.11
C GLY A 46 -6.17 13.33 15.02
N GLY A 47 -5.27 12.85 14.15
CA GLY A 47 -4.01 13.52 13.82
C GLY A 47 -4.21 14.97 13.38
N SER A 48 -3.14 15.74 13.45
CA SER A 48 -3.14 17.14 13.01
C SER A 48 -3.62 17.23 11.55
N GLN A 49 -4.79 17.76 11.33
CA GLN A 49 -5.34 18.05 10.01
C GLN A 49 -5.29 19.56 9.77
N MET A 50 -4.85 19.96 8.61
CA MET A 50 -5.18 21.31 8.12
C MET A 50 -6.64 21.32 7.68
N THR A 51 -7.46 22.13 8.33
CA THR A 51 -8.83 22.37 7.83
C THR A 51 -8.77 23.14 6.51
N SER A 52 -9.82 23.04 5.69
CA SER A 52 -10.00 23.85 4.49
C SER A 52 -9.92 25.37 4.73
N THR A 53 -9.98 25.80 5.99
CA THR A 53 -9.85 27.18 6.44
C THR A 53 -8.43 27.52 6.93
N GLY A 54 -7.45 26.59 6.81
CA GLY A 54 -6.07 26.82 7.23
C GLY A 54 -5.84 26.76 8.75
N GLN A 55 -6.83 26.32 9.53
CA GLN A 55 -6.65 26.07 10.96
C GLN A 55 -6.14 24.64 11.20
N MET A 56 -5.07 24.50 11.99
CA MET A 56 -4.67 23.19 12.48
C MET A 56 -5.70 22.69 13.50
N MET A 57 -6.36 21.57 13.20
CA MET A 57 -7.06 20.83 14.25
C MET A 57 -6.02 20.27 15.21
N ALA A 58 -6.22 20.51 16.51
CA ALA A 58 -5.32 20.03 17.54
C ALA A 58 -5.24 18.51 17.50
N GLY A 59 -4.04 17.98 17.28
CA GLY A 59 -3.72 16.57 17.49
C GLY A 59 -3.85 16.18 18.96
N LEU A 60 -3.19 15.10 19.37
CA LEU A 60 -3.10 14.73 20.77
C LEU A 60 -2.35 15.83 21.57
N THR A 61 -2.82 16.09 22.77
CA THR A 61 -2.10 16.94 23.72
C THR A 61 -0.82 16.22 24.19
N PRO A 62 0.20 16.94 24.71
CA PRO A 62 1.41 16.30 25.24
C PRO A 62 1.12 15.25 26.33
N ALA A 63 0.08 15.44 27.15
CA ALA A 63 -0.34 14.46 28.15
C ALA A 63 -0.94 13.20 27.50
N GLU A 64 -1.78 13.37 26.49
CA GLU A 64 -2.34 12.25 25.73
C GLU A 64 -1.26 11.48 24.96
N GLU A 65 -0.26 12.18 24.40
CA GLU A 65 0.89 11.54 23.74
C GLU A 65 1.71 10.69 24.71
N ALA A 66 1.98 11.20 25.91
CA ALA A 66 2.73 10.47 26.95
C ALA A 66 1.94 9.24 27.44
N ASP A 67 0.63 9.39 27.67
CA ASP A 67 -0.21 8.28 28.11
C ASP A 67 -0.40 7.23 27.00
N LEU A 68 -0.46 7.64 25.75
CA LEU A 68 -0.49 6.71 24.60
C LEU A 68 0.81 5.91 24.50
N ASP A 69 1.97 6.58 24.61
CA ASP A 69 3.28 5.92 24.56
C ASP A 69 3.41 4.88 25.68
N GLN A 70 3.08 5.25 26.91
CA GLN A 70 3.08 4.31 28.04
C GLN A 70 2.07 3.18 27.85
N GLY A 71 0.87 3.48 27.34
CA GLY A 71 -0.16 2.49 27.07
C GLY A 71 0.29 1.45 26.03
N LEU A 72 1.02 1.87 24.99
CA LEU A 72 1.58 0.95 24.00
C LEU A 72 2.64 0.03 24.60
N ILE A 73 3.55 0.58 25.43
CA ILE A 73 4.57 -0.20 26.13
C ILE A 73 3.92 -1.22 27.07
N ASP A 74 2.96 -0.80 27.89
CA ASP A 74 2.26 -1.66 28.83
C ASP A 74 1.46 -2.75 28.13
N THR A 75 0.90 -2.45 26.94
CA THR A 75 0.14 -3.42 26.14
C THR A 75 1.04 -4.57 25.68
N TYR A 76 2.24 -4.28 25.18
CA TYR A 76 3.21 -5.31 24.83
C TYR A 76 3.70 -6.08 26.07
N ALA A 77 3.99 -5.38 27.17
CA ALA A 77 4.43 -6.01 28.41
C ALA A 77 3.39 -7.00 28.96
N ARG A 78 2.09 -6.67 28.91
CA ARG A 78 0.99 -7.58 29.30
C ARG A 78 0.92 -8.81 28.41
N ALA A 79 1.28 -8.71 27.12
CA ALA A 79 1.39 -9.85 26.21
C ALA A 79 2.69 -10.65 26.42
N GLY A 80 3.52 -10.29 27.40
CA GLY A 80 4.81 -10.92 27.68
C GLY A 80 5.91 -10.55 26.68
N ILE A 81 5.72 -9.50 25.92
CA ILE A 81 6.68 -8.98 24.93
C ILE A 81 7.41 -7.78 25.54
N THR A 82 8.73 -7.89 25.64
CA THR A 82 9.62 -6.89 26.25
C THR A 82 10.76 -6.54 25.31
N SER A 83 11.74 -5.76 25.78
CA SER A 83 12.98 -5.51 25.04
C SER A 83 13.82 -6.77 24.80
N ASP A 84 13.55 -7.88 25.51
CA ASP A 84 14.22 -9.16 25.24
C ASP A 84 13.70 -9.77 23.92
N PRO A 85 14.54 -9.91 22.89
CA PRO A 85 14.18 -10.47 21.60
C PRO A 85 13.55 -11.86 21.65
N LEU A 86 13.89 -12.68 22.65
CA LEU A 86 13.33 -14.01 22.84
C LEU A 86 11.83 -13.97 23.10
N THR A 87 11.32 -12.86 23.65
CA THR A 87 9.88 -12.66 23.91
C THR A 87 9.07 -12.28 22.68
N HIS A 88 9.72 -11.86 21.59
CA HIS A 88 9.06 -11.38 20.37
C HIS A 88 8.34 -12.50 19.57
N ASN A 89 8.56 -13.78 19.94
CA ASN A 89 7.81 -14.92 19.39
C ASN A 89 6.44 -15.14 20.07
N SER A 90 6.15 -14.41 21.14
CA SER A 90 4.85 -14.45 21.81
C SER A 90 3.76 -13.91 20.88
N MET A 91 2.51 -14.30 21.14
CA MET A 91 1.37 -13.78 20.40
C MET A 91 1.29 -12.25 20.59
N PRO A 92 1.33 -11.45 19.53
CA PRO A 92 1.25 -9.99 19.66
C PRO A 92 -0.12 -9.57 20.19
N PRO A 93 -0.18 -8.49 20.98
CA PRO A 93 -1.45 -7.91 21.41
C PRO A 93 -2.22 -7.34 20.22
N THR A 94 -3.45 -6.91 20.44
CA THR A 94 -4.33 -6.30 19.45
C THR A 94 -4.73 -4.87 19.85
N ILE A 95 -5.44 -4.17 18.99
CA ILE A 95 -6.02 -2.85 19.34
C ILE A 95 -7.02 -2.99 20.53
N ALA A 96 -7.69 -4.13 20.65
CA ALA A 96 -8.57 -4.37 21.79
C ALA A 96 -7.80 -4.45 23.12
N ASP A 97 -6.61 -5.06 23.12
CA ASP A 97 -5.74 -5.10 24.29
C ASP A 97 -5.21 -3.70 24.66
N LEU A 98 -4.90 -2.87 23.68
CA LEU A 98 -4.54 -1.47 23.92
C LEU A 98 -5.73 -0.69 24.51
N TYR A 99 -6.93 -0.89 23.95
CA TYR A 99 -8.14 -0.27 24.49
C TYR A 99 -8.31 -0.60 25.98
N ASP A 100 -8.20 -1.87 26.35
CA ASP A 100 -8.33 -2.33 27.73
C ASP A 100 -7.21 -1.80 28.63
N THR A 101 -5.99 -1.69 28.10
CA THR A 101 -4.86 -1.10 28.83
C THR A 101 -5.12 0.38 29.13
N LEU A 102 -5.50 1.16 28.15
CA LEU A 102 -5.80 2.59 28.29
C LEU A 102 -7.02 2.84 29.18
N LEU A 103 -8.06 1.99 29.11
CA LEU A 103 -9.26 2.13 29.93
C LEU A 103 -8.94 2.03 31.44
N HIS A 104 -7.98 1.17 31.81
CA HIS A 104 -7.60 0.94 33.21
C HIS A 104 -6.39 1.77 33.64
N MET A 105 -5.83 2.58 32.75
CA MET A 105 -4.72 3.47 33.02
C MET A 105 -5.23 4.78 33.65
N GLY A 106 -4.41 5.45 34.43
CA GLY A 106 -4.72 6.80 34.95
C GLY A 106 -4.60 7.89 33.89
N GLY A 107 -4.68 9.13 34.31
CA GLY A 107 -4.44 10.29 33.43
C GLY A 107 -5.50 10.44 32.34
N THR A 108 -5.04 10.59 31.11
CA THR A 108 -5.90 10.73 29.90
C THR A 108 -6.23 9.39 29.24
N GLY A 109 -5.73 8.27 29.77
CA GLY A 109 -5.93 6.94 29.23
C GLY A 109 -7.41 6.59 28.92
N PRO A 110 -8.36 6.77 29.87
CA PRO A 110 -9.77 6.50 29.61
C PRO A 110 -10.39 7.33 28.47
N GLN A 111 -9.94 8.56 28.28
CA GLN A 111 -10.38 9.42 27.17
C GLN A 111 -9.84 8.92 25.84
N LEU A 112 -8.58 8.48 25.79
CA LEU A 112 -7.98 7.85 24.62
C LEU A 112 -8.71 6.53 24.28
N ALA A 113 -9.00 5.69 25.27
CA ALA A 113 -9.79 4.49 25.09
C ALA A 113 -11.16 4.79 24.48
N GLN A 114 -11.86 5.80 24.98
CA GLN A 114 -13.17 6.20 24.43
C GLN A 114 -13.09 6.57 22.95
N ARG A 115 -12.03 7.26 22.53
CA ARG A 115 -11.81 7.62 21.12
C ARG A 115 -11.49 6.40 20.27
N LEU A 116 -10.76 5.40 20.81
CA LEU A 116 -10.46 4.13 20.13
C LEU A 116 -11.66 3.21 19.99
N ARG A 117 -12.74 3.43 20.74
CA ARG A 117 -13.90 2.52 20.80
C ARG A 117 -14.48 2.22 19.42
N LYS A 118 -14.49 3.18 18.49
CA LYS A 118 -15.00 2.96 17.13
C LYS A 118 -14.24 1.86 16.36
N TYR A 119 -12.97 1.61 16.71
CA TYR A 119 -12.11 0.61 16.08
C TYR A 119 -12.10 -0.74 16.81
N THR A 120 -12.59 -0.82 18.05
CA THR A 120 -12.53 -2.03 18.88
C THR A 120 -13.90 -2.73 19.03
N THR A 121 -14.94 -1.98 19.35
CA THR A 121 -16.31 -2.50 19.55
C THR A 121 -17.36 -1.77 18.71
N GLY A 122 -16.95 -0.72 17.96
CA GLY A 122 -17.80 0.10 17.11
C GLY A 122 -17.83 -0.36 15.67
N THR A 123 -18.16 0.56 14.77
CA THR A 123 -18.40 0.31 13.34
C THR A 123 -17.23 -0.36 12.61
N PHE A 124 -15.99 -0.12 13.04
CA PHE A 124 -14.77 -0.56 12.37
C PHE A 124 -14.04 -1.71 13.09
N ALA A 125 -14.65 -2.32 14.10
CA ALA A 125 -14.01 -3.33 14.94
C ALA A 125 -13.52 -4.57 14.16
N GLY A 126 -14.25 -4.99 13.14
CA GLY A 126 -13.95 -6.23 12.39
C GLY A 126 -12.68 -6.19 11.57
N ILE A 127 -12.17 -4.99 11.25
CA ILE A 127 -11.07 -4.81 10.30
C ILE A 127 -9.70 -4.80 11.01
N PHE A 128 -9.61 -4.16 12.18
CA PHE A 128 -8.32 -3.81 12.79
C PHE A 128 -8.04 -4.45 14.16
N SER A 129 -9.03 -5.08 14.81
CA SER A 129 -8.92 -5.52 16.21
C SER A 129 -8.68 -7.02 16.38
N GLN A 130 -8.15 -7.69 15.36
CA GLN A 130 -7.93 -9.15 15.42
C GLN A 130 -6.51 -9.49 14.93
N GLN A 131 -6.09 -10.74 15.19
CA GLN A 131 -4.80 -11.25 14.73
C GLN A 131 -4.74 -11.31 13.21
N SER A 132 -3.54 -11.10 12.65
CA SER A 132 -3.31 -11.21 11.22
C SER A 132 -3.58 -12.61 10.70
N ASN A 133 -4.26 -12.69 9.56
CA ASN A 133 -4.54 -13.94 8.86
C ASN A 133 -4.05 -13.91 7.39
N ILE A 134 -3.15 -12.99 7.05
CA ILE A 134 -2.65 -12.80 5.70
C ILE A 134 -1.41 -13.65 5.46
N ASP A 135 -1.40 -14.36 4.34
CA ASP A 135 -0.19 -14.93 3.77
C ASP A 135 0.22 -14.13 2.50
N ILE A 136 1.41 -13.51 2.53
CA ILE A 136 1.96 -12.75 1.41
C ILE A 136 3.15 -13.47 0.75
N ASN A 137 3.16 -14.80 0.75
CA ASN A 137 4.21 -15.59 0.10
C ASN A 137 4.11 -15.61 -1.43
N ASN A 138 3.03 -15.10 -1.99
CA ASN A 138 2.82 -15.02 -3.42
C ASN A 138 3.71 -13.97 -4.10
N ASN A 139 4.04 -14.24 -5.39
CA ASN A 139 4.84 -13.30 -6.18
C ASN A 139 4.13 -11.97 -6.47
N MET A 140 2.80 -11.95 -6.43
CA MET A 140 1.98 -10.77 -6.60
C MET A 140 0.83 -10.79 -5.59
N VAL A 141 0.78 -9.76 -4.76
CA VAL A 141 -0.27 -9.55 -3.75
C VAL A 141 -0.85 -8.17 -3.96
N VAL A 142 -2.17 -8.06 -3.99
CA VAL A 142 -2.89 -6.79 -4.16
C VAL A 142 -3.78 -6.56 -2.96
N PHE A 143 -3.57 -5.46 -2.26
CA PHE A 143 -4.44 -5.02 -1.17
C PHE A 143 -5.51 -4.07 -1.73
N ASN A 144 -6.75 -4.53 -1.78
CA ASN A 144 -7.86 -3.71 -2.21
C ASN A 144 -8.47 -2.96 -1.02
N ILE A 145 -8.39 -1.63 -1.06
CA ILE A 145 -8.97 -0.73 -0.05
C ILE A 145 -10.09 0.15 -0.61
N ARG A 146 -10.54 -0.15 -1.84
CA ARG A 146 -11.51 0.67 -2.57
C ARG A 146 -12.85 0.78 -1.85
N ASP A 147 -13.28 -0.31 -1.23
CA ASP A 147 -14.60 -0.42 -0.60
C ASP A 147 -14.63 0.15 0.83
N LEU A 148 -13.47 0.65 1.32
CA LEU A 148 -13.40 1.34 2.61
C LEU A 148 -13.87 2.78 2.48
N GLU A 149 -14.51 3.27 3.53
CA GLU A 149 -14.89 4.68 3.66
C GLU A 149 -13.65 5.58 3.60
N ASP A 150 -13.81 6.78 3.04
CA ASP A 150 -12.70 7.72 2.81
C ASP A 150 -11.91 8.05 4.10
N GLU A 151 -12.60 8.08 5.24
CA GLU A 151 -11.98 8.30 6.56
C GLU A 151 -11.02 7.18 6.95
N LEU A 152 -11.31 5.94 6.56
CA LEU A 152 -10.51 4.75 6.92
C LEU A 152 -9.36 4.48 5.96
N ARG A 153 -9.42 4.96 4.73
CA ARG A 153 -8.38 4.67 3.73
C ARG A 153 -6.97 5.03 4.17
N PRO A 154 -6.70 6.22 4.73
CA PRO A 154 -5.35 6.54 5.22
C PRO A 154 -4.88 5.62 6.33
N VAL A 155 -5.77 5.23 7.26
CA VAL A 155 -5.48 4.29 8.35
C VAL A 155 -5.16 2.91 7.78
N ALA A 156 -5.99 2.40 6.88
CA ALA A 156 -5.79 1.11 6.23
C ALA A 156 -4.48 1.08 5.41
N MET A 157 -4.22 2.13 4.63
CA MET A 157 -2.95 2.26 3.88
C MET A 157 -1.75 2.25 4.82
N TYR A 158 -1.83 2.96 5.94
CA TYR A 158 -0.76 3.00 6.94
C TYR A 158 -0.50 1.59 7.51
N ILE A 159 -1.54 0.86 7.89
CA ILE A 159 -1.44 -0.51 8.44
C ILE A 159 -0.86 -1.48 7.40
N VAL A 160 -1.36 -1.45 6.18
CA VAL A 160 -0.85 -2.29 5.08
C VAL A 160 0.63 -2.00 4.81
N LEU A 161 1.00 -0.73 4.70
CA LEU A 161 2.38 -0.33 4.44
C LEU A 161 3.31 -0.71 5.60
N SER A 162 2.87 -0.58 6.85
CA SER A 162 3.67 -0.99 8.02
C SER A 162 3.86 -2.51 8.05
N HIS A 163 2.82 -3.29 7.72
CA HIS A 163 2.91 -4.73 7.60
C HIS A 163 3.88 -5.17 6.50
N ILE A 164 3.77 -4.59 5.30
CA ILE A 164 4.71 -4.86 4.19
C ILE A 164 6.13 -4.46 4.60
N TRP A 165 6.30 -3.36 5.32
CA TRP A 165 7.59 -2.91 5.80
C TRP A 165 8.21 -3.89 6.81
N ASN A 166 7.43 -4.41 7.75
CA ASN A 166 7.86 -5.42 8.71
C ASN A 166 8.35 -6.70 8.01
N ILE A 167 7.61 -7.18 7.00
CA ILE A 167 8.01 -8.34 6.21
C ILE A 167 9.26 -8.06 5.36
N THR A 168 9.37 -6.86 4.81
CA THR A 168 10.54 -6.46 4.01
C THR A 168 11.80 -6.45 4.86
N ARG A 169 11.71 -6.03 6.13
CA ARG A 169 12.83 -6.06 7.08
C ARG A 169 13.20 -7.48 7.50
N SER A 170 12.22 -8.34 7.72
CA SER A 170 12.44 -9.72 8.15
C SER A 170 13.05 -10.62 7.06
N ASN A 171 12.84 -10.29 5.79
CA ASN A 171 13.26 -11.12 4.68
C ASN A 171 13.70 -10.25 3.50
N GLN A 172 15.02 -10.13 3.30
CA GLN A 172 15.64 -9.30 2.27
C GLN A 172 15.54 -9.93 0.86
N LYS A 173 14.32 -10.03 0.35
CA LYS A 173 14.07 -10.36 -1.07
C LYS A 173 13.88 -9.08 -1.87
N LYS A 174 14.25 -9.11 -3.15
CA LYS A 174 13.90 -8.03 -4.08
C LYS A 174 12.39 -7.94 -4.22
N ARG A 175 11.83 -6.78 -3.92
CA ARG A 175 10.39 -6.51 -3.99
C ARG A 175 10.12 -5.18 -4.69
N MET A 176 8.94 -5.08 -5.27
CA MET A 176 8.39 -3.82 -5.74
C MET A 176 7.08 -3.55 -5.00
N LEU A 177 7.00 -2.41 -4.37
CA LEU A 177 5.79 -1.91 -3.72
C LEU A 177 5.22 -0.78 -4.57
N ILE A 178 3.99 -0.96 -5.01
CA ILE A 178 3.26 0.06 -5.76
C ILE A 178 2.16 0.60 -4.85
N VAL A 179 2.17 1.90 -4.60
CA VAL A 179 1.19 2.62 -3.79
C VAL A 179 0.38 3.50 -4.70
N ASP A 180 -0.84 3.08 -4.99
CA ASP A 180 -1.79 3.88 -5.76
C ASP A 180 -2.51 4.87 -4.85
N GLU A 181 -2.98 5.99 -5.40
CA GLU A 181 -3.62 7.12 -4.68
C GLU A 181 -2.77 7.62 -3.49
N ALA A 182 -1.45 7.68 -3.68
CA ALA A 182 -0.49 8.02 -2.62
C ALA A 182 -0.71 9.40 -1.99
N TRP A 183 -1.44 10.32 -2.67
CA TRP A 183 -1.85 11.62 -2.12
C TRP A 183 -2.69 11.49 -0.85
N GLN A 184 -3.43 10.41 -0.68
CA GLN A 184 -4.24 10.18 0.52
C GLN A 184 -3.38 10.11 1.79
N LEU A 185 -2.15 9.58 1.68
CA LEU A 185 -1.20 9.55 2.79
C LEU A 185 -0.60 10.93 3.08
N MET A 186 -0.67 11.87 2.13
CA MET A 186 -0.16 13.23 2.32
C MET A 186 -1.10 14.13 3.14
N LYS A 187 -2.36 13.71 3.35
CA LYS A 187 -3.36 14.46 4.13
C LYS A 187 -2.98 14.61 5.61
N TYR A 188 -2.17 13.70 6.14
CA TYR A 188 -1.80 13.69 7.55
C TYR A 188 -0.28 13.59 7.67
N ASP A 189 0.29 14.39 8.57
CA ASP A 189 1.74 14.46 8.76
C ASP A 189 2.34 13.09 9.12
N ASP A 190 1.68 12.31 9.96
CA ASP A 190 2.19 11.00 10.40
C ASP A 190 2.28 10.01 9.25
N SER A 191 1.25 9.91 8.40
CA SER A 191 1.26 9.02 7.24
C SER A 191 2.22 9.50 6.14
N ALA A 192 2.33 10.81 5.94
CA ALA A 192 3.27 11.41 5.00
C ALA A 192 4.72 11.15 5.42
N ASN A 193 5.04 11.35 6.72
CA ASN A 193 6.35 11.05 7.29
C ASN A 193 6.69 9.56 7.22
N PHE A 194 5.70 8.69 7.44
CA PHE A 194 5.89 7.25 7.32
C PHE A 194 6.27 6.84 5.89
N LEU A 195 5.50 7.27 4.88
CA LEU A 195 5.80 6.97 3.47
C LEU A 195 7.16 7.54 3.05
N PHE A 196 7.48 8.76 3.46
CA PHE A 196 8.78 9.37 3.19
C PHE A 196 9.94 8.60 3.84
N SER A 197 9.77 8.16 5.09
CA SER A 197 10.77 7.36 5.81
C SER A 197 10.99 6.00 5.14
N LEU A 198 9.91 5.40 4.62
CA LEU A 198 9.95 4.17 3.83
C LEU A 198 10.71 4.41 2.53
N ALA A 199 10.38 5.46 1.78
CA ALA A 199 11.06 5.82 0.53
C ALA A 199 12.58 5.99 0.71
N LYS A 200 13.01 6.64 1.79
CA LYS A 200 14.45 6.82 2.11
C LYS A 200 15.18 5.51 2.40
N ARG A 201 14.50 4.55 3.04
CA ARG A 201 15.12 3.31 3.51
C ARG A 201 14.93 2.14 2.55
N ALA A 202 13.97 2.22 1.63
CA ALA A 202 13.57 1.15 0.72
C ALA A 202 14.76 0.49 0.03
N ARG A 203 15.70 1.29 -0.52
CA ARG A 203 16.88 0.80 -1.23
C ARG A 203 17.76 -0.14 -0.38
N LYS A 204 17.95 0.17 0.93
CA LYS A 204 18.74 -0.67 1.84
C LYS A 204 18.17 -2.08 1.97
N TYR A 205 16.85 -2.22 1.86
CA TYR A 205 16.11 -3.47 2.01
C TYR A 205 15.68 -4.08 0.66
N GLN A 206 16.33 -3.69 -0.43
CA GLN A 206 16.04 -4.18 -1.79
C GLN A 206 14.57 -4.00 -2.20
N LEU A 207 13.93 -2.96 -1.69
CA LEU A 207 12.56 -2.58 -2.02
C LEU A 207 12.57 -1.45 -3.05
N GLY A 208 11.97 -1.69 -4.22
CA GLY A 208 11.57 -0.63 -5.16
C GLY A 208 10.24 -0.04 -4.70
N LEU A 209 10.15 1.28 -4.57
CA LEU A 209 8.92 1.97 -4.24
C LEU A 209 8.45 2.76 -5.45
N THR A 210 7.20 2.53 -5.87
CA THR A 210 6.50 3.32 -6.87
C THR A 210 5.27 3.95 -6.22
N THR A 211 5.17 5.27 -6.28
CA THR A 211 3.98 6.02 -5.85
C THR A 211 3.23 6.51 -7.08
N ILE A 212 1.91 6.31 -7.11
CA ILE A 212 1.03 6.78 -8.17
C ILE A 212 0.04 7.77 -7.53
N THR A 213 -0.16 8.90 -8.19
CA THR A 213 -1.14 9.89 -7.74
C THR A 213 -1.78 10.55 -8.95
N GLN A 214 -3.07 10.79 -8.88
CA GLN A 214 -3.80 11.66 -9.80
C GLN A 214 -4.03 13.05 -9.22
N ASP A 215 -3.99 13.20 -7.91
CA ASP A 215 -4.06 14.51 -7.25
C ASP A 215 -2.63 15.03 -6.98
N VAL A 216 -2.14 15.80 -7.96
CA VAL A 216 -0.80 16.37 -7.91
C VAL A 216 -0.71 17.51 -6.90
N GLU A 217 -1.78 18.31 -6.77
CA GLU A 217 -1.79 19.48 -5.90
C GLU A 217 -1.68 19.06 -4.44
N ASP A 218 -2.48 18.08 -4.00
CA ASP A 218 -2.42 17.53 -2.64
C ASP A 218 -1.07 16.86 -2.37
N PHE A 219 -0.56 16.06 -3.33
CA PHE A 219 0.71 15.38 -3.17
C PHE A 219 1.88 16.37 -3.07
N MET A 220 1.96 17.33 -3.98
CA MET A 220 3.02 18.33 -4.03
C MET A 220 2.84 19.46 -3.00
N GLY A 221 1.63 19.65 -2.49
CA GLY A 221 1.33 20.54 -1.36
C GLY A 221 2.07 20.11 -0.09
N SER A 222 2.22 18.79 0.11
CA SER A 222 2.97 18.23 1.23
C SER A 222 4.49 18.42 1.07
N LYS A 223 5.17 18.83 2.14
CA LYS A 223 6.65 18.86 2.21
C LYS A 223 7.25 17.47 1.96
N MET A 224 6.60 16.42 2.46
CA MET A 224 7.05 15.03 2.32
C MET A 224 6.82 14.52 0.90
N GLY A 225 5.71 14.87 0.25
CA GLY A 225 5.45 14.54 -1.14
C GLY A 225 6.51 15.12 -2.08
N ARG A 226 6.84 16.40 -1.93
CA ARG A 226 7.96 17.03 -2.67
C ARG A 226 9.29 16.31 -2.45
N ALA A 227 9.57 15.90 -1.20
CA ALA A 227 10.80 15.20 -0.88
C ALA A 227 10.83 13.77 -1.47
N ILE A 228 9.69 13.08 -1.58
CA ILE A 228 9.57 11.78 -2.25
C ILE A 228 9.88 11.95 -3.74
N VAL A 229 9.28 12.92 -4.41
CA VAL A 229 9.53 13.22 -5.83
C VAL A 229 11.00 13.53 -6.07
N ALA A 230 11.60 14.39 -5.26
CA ALA A 230 13.01 14.75 -5.39
C ALA A 230 13.98 13.56 -5.20
N ASN A 231 13.59 12.54 -4.44
CA ASN A 231 14.37 11.31 -4.23
C ASN A 231 14.03 10.19 -5.22
N SER A 232 13.01 10.35 -6.05
CA SER A 232 12.64 9.37 -7.06
C SER A 232 13.61 9.45 -8.24
N SER A 233 14.21 8.33 -8.61
CA SER A 233 15.17 8.24 -9.73
C SER A 233 14.48 8.25 -11.10
N MET A 234 13.20 7.89 -11.13
CA MET A 234 12.35 7.89 -12.33
C MET A 234 11.01 8.54 -12.01
N GLN A 235 10.52 9.38 -12.92
CA GLN A 235 9.18 9.97 -12.81
C GLN A 235 8.50 9.90 -14.17
N LEU A 236 7.19 9.66 -14.14
CA LEU A 236 6.35 9.65 -15.34
C LEU A 236 5.20 10.63 -15.15
N LEU A 237 5.16 11.65 -15.97
CA LEU A 237 4.09 12.65 -16.01
C LEU A 237 3.17 12.35 -17.20
N LEU A 238 1.98 11.88 -16.93
CA LEU A 238 0.90 11.71 -17.90
C LEU A 238 0.11 13.02 -18.02
N LYS A 239 -0.93 13.05 -18.89
CA LYS A 239 -1.79 14.22 -19.07
C LYS A 239 -2.27 14.80 -17.74
N GLN A 240 -2.19 16.12 -17.62
CA GLN A 240 -2.55 16.85 -16.41
C GLN A 240 -3.59 17.94 -16.70
N SER A 241 -4.31 18.39 -15.66
CA SER A 241 -5.13 19.60 -15.70
C SER A 241 -4.26 20.84 -15.84
N SER A 242 -4.84 21.94 -16.31
CA SER A 242 -4.08 23.19 -16.47
C SER A 242 -3.53 23.71 -15.14
N SER A 243 -4.24 23.57 -14.03
CA SER A 243 -3.79 23.96 -12.68
C SER A 243 -2.59 23.11 -12.22
N ALA A 244 -2.65 21.79 -12.41
CA ALA A 244 -1.57 20.89 -12.05
C ALA A 244 -0.30 21.08 -12.89
N VAL A 245 -0.45 21.46 -14.16
CA VAL A 245 0.69 21.73 -15.05
C VAL A 245 1.58 22.85 -14.50
N ASP A 246 1.00 23.90 -13.93
CA ASP A 246 1.79 25.00 -13.38
C ASP A 246 2.65 24.56 -12.20
N VAL A 247 2.08 23.77 -11.29
CA VAL A 247 2.79 23.20 -10.14
C VAL A 247 3.93 22.27 -10.62
N LEU A 248 3.64 21.40 -11.59
CA LEU A 248 4.64 20.48 -12.13
C LEU A 248 5.75 21.20 -12.90
N ALA A 249 5.40 22.24 -13.66
CA ALA A 249 6.38 23.00 -14.42
C ALA A 249 7.46 23.63 -13.54
N ASP A 250 7.06 24.11 -12.36
CA ASP A 250 8.01 24.68 -11.41
C ASP A 250 8.90 23.62 -10.77
N VAL A 251 8.36 22.47 -10.45
CA VAL A 251 9.11 21.37 -9.81
C VAL A 251 10.05 20.67 -10.77
N PHE A 252 9.56 20.35 -11.96
CA PHE A 252 10.32 19.60 -12.98
C PHE A 252 11.07 20.48 -13.98
N LYS A 253 10.96 21.81 -13.83
CA LYS A 253 11.61 22.80 -14.70
C LYS A 253 11.26 22.60 -16.17
N LEU A 254 9.97 22.39 -16.44
CA LEU A 254 9.45 22.14 -17.77
C LEU A 254 9.59 23.39 -18.66
N THR A 255 9.94 23.18 -19.93
CA THR A 255 9.88 24.21 -20.97
C THR A 255 8.44 24.56 -21.31
N GLU A 256 8.21 25.72 -21.95
CA GLU A 256 6.88 26.12 -22.40
C GLU A 256 6.22 25.14 -23.38
N GLU A 257 7.04 24.45 -24.18
CA GLU A 257 6.54 23.43 -25.09
C GLU A 257 6.08 22.18 -24.34
N GLU A 258 6.87 21.72 -23.35
CA GLU A 258 6.53 20.58 -22.51
C GLU A 258 5.28 20.83 -21.66
N ARG A 259 5.11 22.06 -21.13
CA ARG A 259 3.88 22.48 -20.43
C ARG A 259 2.66 22.32 -21.31
N LYS A 260 2.72 22.85 -22.54
CA LYS A 260 1.62 22.75 -23.52
C LYS A 260 1.31 21.28 -23.88
N ARG A 261 2.36 20.48 -24.07
CA ARG A 261 2.20 19.04 -24.36
C ARG A 261 1.57 18.29 -23.19
N LEU A 262 2.03 18.54 -21.96
CA LEU A 262 1.55 17.88 -20.76
C LEU A 262 0.05 18.10 -20.54
N ALA A 263 -0.47 19.28 -20.83
CA ALA A 263 -1.89 19.59 -20.76
C ALA A 263 -2.73 18.87 -21.84
N ASN A 264 -2.10 18.51 -22.99
CA ASN A 264 -2.82 18.04 -24.16
C ASN A 264 -2.46 16.61 -24.59
N PHE A 265 -1.67 15.88 -23.80
CA PHE A 265 -1.30 14.51 -24.15
C PHE A 265 -2.52 13.63 -24.38
N PRO A 266 -2.55 12.83 -25.46
CA PRO A 266 -3.49 11.74 -25.59
C PRO A 266 -3.21 10.64 -24.54
N VAL A 267 -4.16 9.73 -24.39
CA VAL A 267 -4.00 8.55 -23.51
C VAL A 267 -2.75 7.76 -23.91
N GLY A 268 -1.96 7.38 -22.94
CA GLY A 268 -0.72 6.62 -23.13
C GLY A 268 0.51 7.46 -23.45
N GLN A 269 0.38 8.77 -23.64
CA GLN A 269 1.54 9.64 -23.81
C GLN A 269 1.92 10.37 -22.52
N GLY A 270 3.23 10.64 -22.39
CA GLY A 270 3.75 11.34 -21.20
C GLY A 270 5.19 11.76 -21.34
N LEU A 271 5.68 12.47 -20.32
CA LEU A 271 7.07 12.80 -20.13
C LEU A 271 7.69 11.84 -19.11
N PHE A 272 8.72 11.14 -19.52
CA PHE A 272 9.46 10.23 -18.66
C PHE A 272 10.81 10.83 -18.28
N PHE A 273 11.08 10.93 -16.99
CA PHE A 273 12.30 11.42 -16.40
C PHE A 273 13.13 10.26 -15.86
N ALA A 274 14.41 10.22 -16.17
CA ALA A 274 15.39 9.29 -15.64
C ALA A 274 16.66 10.08 -15.25
N GLY A 275 16.77 10.42 -13.98
CA GLY A 275 17.80 11.33 -13.48
C GLY A 275 17.61 12.74 -14.05
N GLN A 276 18.62 13.26 -14.76
CA GLN A 276 18.58 14.60 -15.38
C GLN A 276 18.00 14.60 -16.81
N ASN A 277 17.84 13.43 -17.40
CA ASN A 277 17.31 13.30 -18.75
C ASN A 277 15.82 13.05 -18.72
N HIS A 278 15.10 13.65 -19.68
CA HIS A 278 13.69 13.35 -19.87
C HIS A 278 13.36 13.24 -21.35
N VAL A 279 12.37 12.42 -21.66
CA VAL A 279 11.95 12.12 -23.01
C VAL A 279 10.43 12.04 -23.08
N HIS A 280 9.89 12.39 -24.24
CA HIS A 280 8.50 12.12 -24.56
C HIS A 280 8.36 10.63 -24.90
N ILE A 281 7.41 9.95 -24.26
CA ILE A 281 7.13 8.54 -24.49
C ILE A 281 5.68 8.31 -24.89
N GLN A 282 5.46 7.19 -25.59
CA GLN A 282 4.14 6.61 -25.79
C GLN A 282 4.13 5.17 -25.31
N ILE A 283 3.22 4.88 -24.42
CA ILE A 283 2.97 3.54 -23.91
C ILE A 283 1.95 2.86 -24.83
N ILE A 284 2.33 1.73 -25.40
CA ILE A 284 1.47 0.94 -26.27
C ILE A 284 1.27 -0.42 -25.60
N ALA A 285 0.03 -0.70 -25.19
CA ALA A 285 -0.32 -2.00 -24.66
C ALA A 285 -0.30 -3.07 -25.78
N SER A 286 0.26 -4.24 -25.49
CA SER A 286 0.15 -5.40 -26.37
C SER A 286 -1.30 -5.88 -26.47
N GLN A 287 -1.59 -6.71 -27.47
CA GLN A 287 -2.93 -7.30 -27.63
C GLN A 287 -3.39 -8.06 -26.39
N THR A 288 -2.49 -8.78 -25.72
CA THR A 288 -2.77 -9.50 -24.48
C THR A 288 -3.06 -8.56 -23.32
N GLU A 289 -2.31 -7.46 -23.20
CA GLU A 289 -2.50 -6.48 -22.15
C GLU A 289 -3.76 -5.62 -22.35
N GLN A 290 -4.19 -5.40 -23.59
CA GLN A 290 -5.40 -4.62 -23.87
C GLN A 290 -6.64 -5.17 -23.16
N GLY A 291 -6.79 -6.50 -23.10
CA GLY A 291 -7.88 -7.15 -22.38
C GLY A 291 -7.84 -6.93 -20.85
N LEU A 292 -6.64 -6.65 -20.29
CA LEU A 292 -6.44 -6.40 -18.86
C LEU A 292 -6.60 -4.93 -18.49
N VAL A 293 -6.18 -4.01 -19.37
CA VAL A 293 -6.15 -2.55 -19.08
C VAL A 293 -7.42 -1.83 -19.52
N THR A 294 -8.25 -2.45 -20.36
CA THR A 294 -9.50 -1.83 -20.84
C THR A 294 -10.60 -2.00 -19.79
N THR A 295 -11.12 -0.89 -19.30
CA THR A 295 -12.21 -0.85 -18.32
C THR A 295 -13.49 -0.25 -18.93
N GLY A 296 -14.68 -0.64 -18.41
CA GLY A 296 -15.97 -0.11 -18.82
C GLY A 296 -16.61 -0.82 -20.03
N ALA A 297 -17.56 -0.14 -20.72
CA ALA A 297 -18.34 -0.72 -21.81
C ALA A 297 -17.50 -1.28 -22.98
N ASN A 298 -16.29 -0.74 -23.18
CA ASN A 298 -15.38 -1.21 -24.21
C ASN A 298 -14.72 -2.56 -23.87
N ALA A 299 -14.63 -2.94 -22.59
CA ALA A 299 -14.10 -4.25 -22.20
C ALA A 299 -14.99 -5.39 -22.66
N ALA A 300 -16.31 -5.23 -22.59
CA ALA A 300 -17.28 -6.22 -23.07
C ALA A 300 -17.26 -6.37 -24.60
N ALA A 301 -17.05 -5.26 -25.33
CA ALA A 301 -16.96 -5.29 -26.79
C ALA A 301 -15.68 -5.96 -27.29
N LEU A 302 -14.54 -5.77 -26.60
CA LEU A 302 -13.26 -6.40 -26.94
C LEU A 302 -13.23 -7.89 -26.59
N GLN A 303 -13.90 -8.32 -25.53
CA GLN A 303 -14.05 -9.74 -25.18
C GLN A 303 -14.91 -10.50 -26.20
N GLN A 304 -15.90 -9.83 -26.84
CA GLN A 304 -16.72 -10.40 -27.92
C GLN A 304 -16.00 -10.43 -29.27
N ALA A 305 -15.01 -9.57 -29.47
CA ALA A 305 -14.21 -9.49 -30.70
C ALA A 305 -12.95 -10.38 -30.67
N ALA A 306 -12.66 -11.08 -29.58
CA ALA A 306 -11.56 -12.02 -29.53
C ALA A 306 -11.85 -13.19 -30.51
N PRO A 307 -10.93 -13.54 -31.43
CA PRO A 307 -11.14 -14.67 -32.32
C PRO A 307 -11.30 -15.94 -31.47
N GLN A 308 -12.45 -16.62 -31.67
CA GLN A 308 -12.67 -17.92 -31.05
C GLN A 308 -11.54 -18.86 -31.53
N PRO A 309 -10.96 -19.69 -30.65
CA PRO A 309 -9.98 -20.66 -31.08
C PRO A 309 -10.63 -21.55 -32.12
N THR A 310 -10.06 -21.57 -33.32
CA THR A 310 -10.47 -22.48 -34.40
C THR A 310 -10.52 -23.88 -33.82
N PRO A 311 -11.63 -24.63 -34.01
CA PRO A 311 -11.69 -26.01 -33.56
C PRO A 311 -10.55 -26.77 -34.20
N THR A 312 -9.67 -27.32 -33.38
CA THR A 312 -8.61 -28.22 -33.84
C THR A 312 -9.32 -29.39 -34.53
N GLU A 313 -9.13 -29.54 -35.85
CA GLU A 313 -9.59 -30.72 -36.58
C GLU A 313 -9.05 -31.96 -35.85
N GLN A 314 -9.99 -32.73 -35.31
CA GLN A 314 -9.66 -34.05 -34.79
C GLN A 314 -9.17 -34.89 -35.97
N PRO A 315 -8.04 -35.60 -35.86
CA PRO A 315 -7.63 -36.52 -36.92
C PRO A 315 -8.71 -37.60 -37.09
N THR A 316 -9.23 -37.70 -38.30
CA THR A 316 -10.17 -38.75 -38.73
C THR A 316 -9.57 -40.10 -38.41
N PRO A 317 -10.29 -41.02 -37.74
CA PRO A 317 -9.80 -42.37 -37.52
C PRO A 317 -9.65 -43.06 -38.85
N THR A 318 -8.41 -43.42 -39.18
CA THR A 318 -8.12 -44.31 -40.30
C THR A 318 -8.77 -45.69 -40.04
N SER A 319 -9.72 -46.04 -40.92
CA SER A 319 -10.36 -47.35 -40.92
C SER A 319 -9.31 -48.45 -41.05
N PRO A 320 -9.44 -49.56 -40.29
CA PRO A 320 -8.56 -50.70 -40.49
C PRO A 320 -8.83 -51.36 -41.85
N GLY A 321 -7.80 -51.46 -42.69
CA GLY A 321 -7.84 -52.15 -43.95
C GLY A 321 -8.18 -53.63 -43.75
N TYR A 322 -9.25 -54.03 -44.46
CA TYR A 322 -9.62 -55.47 -44.61
C TYR A 322 -8.51 -56.18 -45.36
N MET A 323 -7.83 -57.11 -44.70
CA MET A 323 -6.98 -58.09 -45.39
C MET A 323 -7.85 -59.23 -45.90
N SER A 324 -7.87 -59.37 -47.18
CA SER A 324 -8.44 -60.57 -47.85
C SER A 324 -7.54 -61.80 -47.63
N PRO A 325 -8.10 -62.99 -47.36
CA PRO A 325 -7.34 -64.21 -47.25
C PRO A 325 -7.18 -64.87 -48.65
N GLY A 326 -5.93 -65.19 -49.01
CA GLY A 326 -5.70 -66.06 -50.18
C GLY A 326 -4.32 -65.81 -50.78
N GLU A 327 -3.38 -66.63 -50.46
CA GLU A 327 -2.70 -67.58 -51.34
C GLU A 327 -1.49 -68.18 -50.65
N TYR A 328 -1.67 -69.48 -50.31
CA TYR A 328 -0.57 -70.38 -50.08
C TYR A 328 -0.09 -70.87 -51.47
N GLY A 329 1.20 -70.86 -51.70
CA GLY A 329 1.80 -71.44 -52.88
C GLY A 329 3.33 -71.57 -52.81
N VAL A 330 3.78 -72.74 -52.43
CA VAL A 330 5.08 -73.43 -52.62
C VAL A 330 6.32 -72.76 -51.96
#